data_669128e43e9a556809b97457018189c2
#
_entry.id   669128e43e9a556809b97457018189c2
#
_cell.length_a   1.000
_cell.length_b   1.000
_cell.length_c   1.000
_cell.angle_alpha   90.00
_cell.angle_beta   90.00
_cell.angle_gamma   90.00
#
_symmetry.space_group_name_H-M   'P 1'
#
loop_
_entity.id
_entity.type
_entity.pdbx_description
1 polymer ?
#
loop_
_entity_poly.entity_id
_entity_poly.type
_entity_poly.pdbx_seq_one_letter_code
_entity_poly.pdbx_strand_id
1 'polypeptide(L)'
;MWWNCKKTALLVALFCVVQSRAVLPAGSLCTDSVRDSMKIARYEKRAEKFMSFWHSLTPRRVVAQYAGGIGLFSAGLGWMYGKNNSWETDFLLGYVPPYTTGRGKLTITARETYVPFDIKVYGDVNFQPLAVAMYFNVITGHEFWISEPVRYPHKYYGFSSGMRAGISVGQRLRLHIPEAKRRIFREVIIYYDFNTCDLDIASFSTNRYVSLWDIINISLGLKWTVF
;
A
#
# COMPACT_ATOMS: atom_id res chain seq x y z
N MET A 1 -53.48 28.76 -70.33
CA MET A 1 -53.69 27.50 -69.61
C MET A 1 -52.46 26.61 -69.64
N TRP A 2 -51.27 27.11 -69.93
CA TRP A 2 -50.01 26.34 -70.05
C TRP A 2 -48.99 26.63 -68.93
N TRP A 3 -49.24 27.58 -68.03
CA TRP A 3 -48.30 27.99 -67.04
C TRP A 3 -48.43 27.16 -65.74
N ASN A 4 -49.56 26.53 -65.46
CA ASN A 4 -49.79 25.79 -64.22
C ASN A 4 -49.24 24.31 -64.30
N CYS A 5 -49.02 23.77 -65.49
CA CYS A 5 -48.57 22.44 -65.64
C CYS A 5 -47.05 22.25 -65.31
N LYS A 6 -46.21 23.29 -65.49
CA LYS A 6 -44.79 23.28 -65.17
C LYS A 6 -44.50 23.41 -63.69
N LYS A 7 -45.36 24.12 -62.95
CA LYS A 7 -45.22 24.30 -61.49
C LYS A 7 -45.61 23.03 -60.73
N THR A 8 -46.65 22.34 -61.19
CA THR A 8 -47.05 21.06 -60.60
C THR A 8 -46.00 19.90 -60.87
N ALA A 9 -45.38 19.87 -62.06
CA ALA A 9 -44.34 18.96 -62.34
C ALA A 9 -43.05 19.20 -61.51
N LEU A 10 -42.73 20.46 -61.24
CA LEU A 10 -41.59 20.85 -60.41
C LEU A 10 -41.80 20.46 -58.93
N LEU A 11 -43.06 20.65 -58.44
CA LEU A 11 -43.40 20.25 -57.06
C LEU A 11 -43.43 18.74 -56.85
N VAL A 12 -43.92 17.98 -57.86
CA VAL A 12 -43.89 16.51 -57.80
C VAL A 12 -42.47 16.00 -57.88
N ALA A 13 -41.58 16.58 -58.73
CA ALA A 13 -40.18 16.24 -58.76
C ALA A 13 -39.43 16.55 -57.47
N LEU A 14 -39.74 17.70 -56.82
CA LEU A 14 -39.19 18.04 -55.52
C LEU A 14 -39.68 17.10 -54.41
N PHE A 15 -40.94 16.64 -54.49
CA PHE A 15 -41.50 15.70 -53.50
C PHE A 15 -40.93 14.30 -53.64
N CYS A 16 -40.64 13.87 -54.86
CA CYS A 16 -39.92 12.59 -55.11
C CYS A 16 -38.45 12.62 -54.66
N VAL A 17 -37.76 13.77 -54.78
CA VAL A 17 -36.39 13.93 -54.29
C VAL A 17 -36.31 13.95 -52.78
N VAL A 18 -37.35 14.41 -52.08
CA VAL A 18 -37.44 14.41 -50.61
C VAL A 18 -37.75 13.00 -50.08
N GLN A 19 -38.43 12.15 -50.82
CA GLN A 19 -38.71 10.77 -50.40
C GLN A 19 -37.57 9.73 -50.72
N SER A 20 -36.57 10.11 -51.47
CA SER A 20 -35.40 9.30 -51.68
C SER A 20 -34.37 9.42 -50.54
N ARG A 21 -34.81 9.94 -49.37
CA ARG A 21 -33.99 9.84 -48.16
C ARG A 21 -33.95 8.41 -47.65
N ALA A 22 -32.90 7.76 -48.04
CA ALA A 22 -32.12 6.82 -47.25
C ALA A 22 -32.97 5.73 -46.55
N VAL A 23 -33.30 4.70 -47.25
CA VAL A 23 -33.26 3.39 -46.65
C VAL A 23 -31.81 3.15 -46.23
N LEU A 24 -31.45 3.60 -45.04
CA LEU A 24 -30.22 3.18 -44.37
C LEU A 24 -30.32 1.66 -44.22
N PRO A 25 -29.35 0.92 -44.72
CA PRO A 25 -29.39 -0.55 -44.57
C PRO A 25 -29.47 -0.87 -43.08
N ALA A 26 -30.49 -1.60 -42.67
CA ALA A 26 -30.73 -1.98 -41.27
C ALA A 26 -29.48 -2.65 -40.62
N GLY A 27 -28.54 -3.07 -41.43
CA GLY A 27 -27.25 -3.61 -40.98
C GLY A 27 -26.28 -2.58 -40.41
N SER A 28 -26.35 -1.29 -40.81
CA SER A 28 -25.41 -0.28 -40.28
C SER A 28 -25.82 0.19 -38.88
N LEU A 29 -27.10 0.29 -38.57
CA LEU A 29 -27.61 0.64 -37.26
C LEU A 29 -27.33 -0.45 -36.21
N CYS A 30 -27.35 -1.70 -36.61
CA CYS A 30 -27.06 -2.83 -35.73
C CYS A 30 -25.54 -2.92 -35.42
N THR A 31 -24.68 -2.65 -36.39
CA THR A 31 -23.22 -2.66 -36.21
C THR A 31 -22.75 -1.49 -35.35
N ASP A 32 -23.36 -0.31 -35.48
CA ASP A 32 -22.99 0.86 -34.68
C ASP A 32 -23.42 0.71 -33.22
N SER A 33 -24.62 0.16 -32.96
CA SER A 33 -25.06 -0.14 -31.59
C SER A 33 -24.19 -1.19 -30.88
N VAL A 34 -23.75 -2.22 -31.61
CA VAL A 34 -22.82 -3.22 -31.07
C VAL A 34 -21.43 -2.62 -30.82
N ARG A 35 -20.96 -1.77 -31.72
CA ARG A 35 -19.68 -1.08 -31.54
C ARG A 35 -19.69 -0.14 -30.33
N ASP A 36 -20.76 0.59 -30.12
CA ASP A 36 -20.92 1.49 -28.99
C ASP A 36 -21.09 0.71 -27.66
N SER A 37 -21.80 -0.40 -27.67
CA SER A 37 -21.87 -1.34 -26.53
C SER A 37 -20.49 -1.87 -26.16
N MET A 38 -19.66 -2.22 -27.14
CA MET A 38 -18.26 -2.66 -26.90
C MET A 38 -17.37 -1.53 -26.36
N LYS A 39 -17.59 -0.29 -26.78
CA LYS A 39 -16.85 0.86 -26.24
C LYS A 39 -17.23 1.10 -24.78
N ILE A 40 -18.52 1.08 -24.47
CA ILE A 40 -19.04 1.23 -23.10
C ILE A 40 -18.48 0.11 -22.21
N ALA A 41 -18.55 -1.15 -22.62
CA ALA A 41 -18.02 -2.27 -21.86
C ALA A 41 -16.48 -2.18 -21.63
N ARG A 42 -15.73 -1.65 -22.60
CA ARG A 42 -14.29 -1.38 -22.44
C ARG A 42 -14.03 -0.23 -21.46
N TYR A 43 -14.85 0.80 -21.49
CA TYR A 43 -14.76 1.92 -20.56
C TYR A 43 -15.07 1.47 -19.14
N GLU A 44 -16.16 0.74 -18.93
CA GLU A 44 -16.56 0.17 -17.64
C GLU A 44 -15.44 -0.71 -17.06
N LYS A 45 -14.91 -1.63 -17.86
CA LYS A 45 -13.78 -2.47 -17.45
C LYS A 45 -12.52 -1.70 -17.09
N ARG A 46 -12.25 -0.55 -17.73
CA ARG A 46 -11.15 0.34 -17.36
C ARG A 46 -11.46 1.10 -16.08
N ALA A 47 -12.69 1.60 -15.93
CA ALA A 47 -13.16 2.27 -14.73
C ALA A 47 -13.13 1.33 -13.51
N GLU A 48 -13.58 0.09 -13.64
CA GLU A 48 -13.49 -0.93 -12.60
C GLU A 48 -12.04 -1.20 -12.18
N LYS A 49 -11.13 -1.39 -13.16
CA LYS A 49 -9.70 -1.56 -12.87
C LYS A 49 -9.10 -0.36 -12.17
N PHE A 50 -9.46 0.84 -12.58
CA PHE A 50 -9.01 2.08 -11.95
C PHE A 50 -9.52 2.19 -10.52
N MET A 51 -10.81 1.94 -10.31
CA MET A 51 -11.41 1.95 -8.97
C MET A 51 -10.83 0.86 -8.07
N SER A 52 -10.62 -0.36 -8.59
CA SER A 52 -10.00 -1.44 -7.82
C SER A 52 -8.55 -1.11 -7.43
N PHE A 53 -7.79 -0.46 -8.31
CA PHE A 53 -6.44 0.02 -8.01
C PHE A 53 -6.46 1.07 -6.89
N TRP A 54 -7.32 2.07 -6.95
CA TRP A 54 -7.46 3.07 -5.88
C TRP A 54 -7.93 2.46 -4.57
N HIS A 55 -8.82 1.49 -4.63
CA HIS A 55 -9.27 0.74 -3.45
C HIS A 55 -8.12 -0.06 -2.82
N SER A 56 -7.22 -0.60 -3.61
CA SER A 56 -6.04 -1.32 -3.10
C SER A 56 -5.01 -0.40 -2.45
N LEU A 57 -4.94 0.88 -2.86
CA LEU A 57 -4.07 1.89 -2.27
C LEU A 57 -4.60 2.46 -0.94
N THR A 58 -5.87 2.25 -0.61
CA THR A 58 -6.42 2.72 0.65
C THR A 58 -5.88 1.86 1.80
N PRO A 59 -5.17 2.45 2.79
CA PRO A 59 -4.68 1.71 3.93
C PRO A 59 -5.85 1.18 4.76
N ARG A 60 -5.79 -0.10 5.06
CA ARG A 60 -6.84 -0.78 5.85
C ARG A 60 -6.42 -1.05 7.28
N ARG A 61 -5.19 -0.70 7.63
CA ARG A 61 -4.63 -1.00 8.93
C ARG A 61 -3.96 0.23 9.52
N VAL A 62 -4.15 0.41 10.82
CA VAL A 62 -3.41 1.36 11.64
C VAL A 62 -2.45 0.56 12.52
N VAL A 63 -1.23 1.03 12.64
CA VAL A 63 -0.18 0.37 13.41
C VAL A 63 0.34 1.34 14.46
N ALA A 64 0.52 0.85 15.68
CA ALA A 64 1.26 1.53 16.73
C ALA A 64 2.31 0.59 17.28
N GLN A 65 3.54 1.06 17.43
CA GLN A 65 4.68 0.28 17.91
C GLN A 65 5.47 1.07 18.94
N TYR A 66 5.95 0.35 19.93
CA TYR A 66 6.84 0.84 20.97
C TYR A 66 8.21 0.16 20.82
N ALA A 67 9.28 0.94 20.88
CA ALA A 67 10.68 0.51 20.81
C ALA A 67 11.05 -0.18 19.48
N GLY A 68 12.09 -1.00 19.46
CA GLY A 68 12.51 -1.83 18.31
C GLY A 68 13.50 -1.16 17.35
N GLY A 69 14.22 -0.12 17.78
CA GLY A 69 15.28 0.52 16.97
C GLY A 69 14.77 1.47 15.88
N ILE A 70 13.45 1.61 15.69
CA ILE A 70 12.84 2.51 14.69
C ILE A 70 12.29 3.81 15.29
N GLY A 71 12.33 3.94 16.62
CA GLY A 71 11.82 5.05 17.41
C GLY A 71 11.31 4.54 18.74
N LEU A 72 11.13 5.44 19.73
CA LEU A 72 10.52 5.06 21.00
C LEU A 72 9.04 4.76 20.83
N PHE A 73 8.32 5.66 20.15
CA PHE A 73 6.95 5.49 19.72
C PHE A 73 6.86 5.68 18.21
N SER A 74 6.20 4.76 17.55
CA SER A 74 5.97 4.81 16.11
C SER A 74 4.50 4.53 15.82
N ALA A 75 3.91 5.30 14.93
CA ALA A 75 2.55 5.10 14.45
C ALA A 75 2.53 5.16 12.92
N GLY A 76 1.62 4.42 12.31
CA GLY A 76 1.57 4.37 10.87
C GLY A 76 0.37 3.67 10.29
N LEU A 77 0.44 3.48 8.99
CA LEU A 77 -0.60 2.88 8.17
C LEU A 77 -0.05 1.66 7.47
N GLY A 78 -0.92 0.66 7.27
CA GLY A 78 -0.54 -0.60 6.65
C GLY A 78 -1.51 -1.12 5.61
N TRP A 79 -0.96 -1.89 4.70
CA TRP A 79 -1.66 -2.63 3.65
C TRP A 79 -1.45 -4.11 3.83
N MET A 80 -2.46 -4.88 3.46
CA MET A 80 -2.40 -6.34 3.44
C MET A 80 -2.67 -6.84 2.04
N TYR A 81 -1.90 -7.80 1.59
CA TYR A 81 -2.05 -8.39 0.27
C TYR A 81 -1.52 -9.83 0.21
N GLY A 82 -1.56 -10.41 -0.98
CA GLY A 82 -1.18 -11.79 -1.18
C GLY A 82 -2.26 -12.80 -0.81
N LYS A 83 -1.92 -14.07 -0.94
CA LYS A 83 -2.83 -15.17 -0.61
C LYS A 83 -3.02 -15.24 0.91
N ASN A 84 -4.28 -15.21 1.36
CA ASN A 84 -4.64 -15.20 2.79
C ASN A 84 -4.10 -13.99 3.58
N ASN A 85 -3.84 -12.85 2.91
CA ASN A 85 -3.25 -11.65 3.55
C ASN A 85 -1.93 -11.95 4.28
N SER A 86 -1.10 -12.83 3.69
CA SER A 86 0.18 -13.24 4.30
C SER A 86 1.28 -12.18 4.18
N TRP A 87 1.12 -11.19 3.31
CA TRP A 87 2.04 -10.08 3.14
C TRP A 87 1.46 -8.79 3.69
N GLU A 88 2.27 -8.02 4.37
CA GLU A 88 1.89 -6.76 4.99
C GLU A 88 2.99 -5.72 4.78
N THR A 89 2.62 -4.58 4.19
CA THR A 89 3.49 -3.40 4.11
C THR A 89 3.00 -2.35 5.08
N ASP A 90 3.86 -1.90 5.97
CA ASP A 90 3.57 -0.85 6.96
C ASP A 90 4.50 0.35 6.73
N PHE A 91 3.95 1.56 6.72
CA PHE A 91 4.71 2.80 6.78
C PHE A 91 4.50 3.46 8.14
N LEU A 92 5.59 3.65 8.87
CA LEU A 92 5.59 4.12 10.25
C LEU A 92 6.34 5.45 10.35
N LEU A 93 5.79 6.37 11.11
CA LEU A 93 6.46 7.57 11.58
C LEU A 93 6.80 7.37 13.06
N GLY A 94 8.07 7.40 13.37
CA GLY A 94 8.55 7.22 14.73
C GLY A 94 9.13 8.50 15.31
N TYR A 95 9.14 8.57 16.61
CA TYR A 95 9.73 9.66 17.39
C TYR A 95 10.77 9.11 18.34
N VAL A 96 11.96 9.70 18.30
CA VAL A 96 13.07 9.46 19.22
C VAL A 96 13.22 10.68 20.11
N PRO A 97 12.96 10.55 21.42
CA PRO A 97 13.13 11.66 22.35
C PRO A 97 14.59 12.11 22.48
N PRO A 98 14.82 13.34 22.96
CA PRO A 98 16.17 13.89 23.10
C PRO A 98 16.89 13.31 24.32
N TYR A 99 17.49 12.11 24.20
CA TYR A 99 18.26 11.54 25.31
C TYR A 99 19.67 12.10 25.41
N THR A 100 20.35 12.33 24.30
CA THR A 100 21.78 12.68 24.31
C THR A 100 22.09 13.97 23.55
N THR A 101 21.31 14.35 22.55
CA THR A 101 21.62 15.48 21.64
C THR A 101 20.72 16.70 21.84
N GLY A 102 19.89 16.72 22.87
CA GLY A 102 19.01 17.86 23.20
C GLY A 102 17.89 18.15 22.19
N ARG A 103 17.75 17.39 21.12
CA ARG A 103 16.69 17.53 20.09
C ARG A 103 16.04 16.21 19.77
N GLY A 104 14.73 16.18 19.79
CA GLY A 104 13.94 15.02 19.33
C GLY A 104 14.13 14.80 17.83
N LYS A 105 14.12 13.55 17.39
CA LYS A 105 14.29 13.14 16.00
C LYS A 105 13.09 12.39 15.50
N LEU A 106 12.73 12.58 14.24
CA LEU A 106 11.69 11.81 13.57
C LEU A 106 12.34 10.71 12.74
N THR A 107 11.68 9.58 12.69
CA THR A 107 12.07 8.45 11.85
C THR A 107 10.93 8.10 10.90
N ILE A 108 11.28 7.70 9.70
CA ILE A 108 10.36 7.18 8.69
C ILE A 108 10.79 5.75 8.41
N THR A 109 9.87 4.80 8.61
CA THR A 109 10.16 3.39 8.41
C THR A 109 9.18 2.79 7.42
N ALA A 110 9.71 2.11 6.41
CA ALA A 110 8.98 1.20 5.55
C ALA A 110 9.30 -0.22 6.01
N ARG A 111 8.27 -1.00 6.30
CA ARG A 111 8.39 -2.36 6.82
C ARG A 111 7.53 -3.30 5.99
N GLU A 112 8.16 -4.37 5.51
CA GLU A 112 7.50 -5.47 4.81
C GLU A 112 7.50 -6.70 5.69
N THR A 113 6.35 -7.29 5.94
CA THR A 113 6.19 -8.44 6.84
C THR A 113 5.56 -9.60 6.10
N TYR A 114 6.12 -10.78 6.28
CA TYR A 114 5.58 -12.05 5.82
C TYR A 114 5.12 -12.90 7.00
N VAL A 115 3.87 -13.36 6.95
CA VAL A 115 3.23 -14.20 7.97
C VAL A 115 2.79 -15.50 7.31
N PRO A 116 3.59 -16.58 7.40
CA PRO A 116 3.29 -17.85 6.73
C PRO A 116 2.15 -18.63 7.38
N PHE A 117 2.00 -18.52 8.70
CA PHE A 117 1.07 -19.35 9.46
C PHE A 117 0.05 -18.50 10.23
N ASP A 118 -1.21 -18.92 10.18
CA ASP A 118 -2.32 -18.35 10.92
C ASP A 118 -3.15 -19.50 11.51
N ILE A 119 -2.94 -19.80 12.78
CA ILE A 119 -3.50 -20.96 13.47
C ILE A 119 -4.66 -20.47 14.34
N LYS A 120 -5.86 -20.97 14.08
CA LYS A 120 -7.01 -20.71 14.94
C LYS A 120 -6.86 -21.51 16.24
N VAL A 121 -6.82 -20.82 17.38
CA VAL A 121 -6.61 -21.43 18.69
C VAL A 121 -7.95 -21.64 19.40
N TYR A 122 -8.72 -20.58 19.57
CA TYR A 122 -9.99 -20.64 20.29
C TYR A 122 -10.94 -19.52 19.85
N GLY A 123 -12.16 -19.87 19.49
CA GLY A 123 -13.21 -18.90 19.13
C GLY A 123 -12.75 -17.89 18.07
N ASP A 124 -12.60 -16.64 18.49
CA ASP A 124 -12.20 -15.52 17.64
C ASP A 124 -10.70 -15.17 17.76
N VAL A 125 -9.89 -16.05 18.33
CA VAL A 125 -8.46 -15.86 18.57
C VAL A 125 -7.63 -16.74 17.64
N ASN A 126 -6.77 -16.10 16.85
CA ASN A 126 -5.78 -16.76 16.01
C ASN A 126 -4.37 -16.46 16.51
N PHE A 127 -3.52 -17.45 16.49
CA PHE A 127 -2.10 -17.34 16.81
C PHE A 127 -1.25 -17.44 15.55
N GLN A 128 -0.35 -16.51 15.37
CA GLN A 128 0.63 -16.48 14.30
C GLN A 128 2.02 -16.71 14.88
N PRO A 129 2.50 -17.96 14.84
CA PRO A 129 3.73 -18.34 15.53
C PRO A 129 5.00 -17.75 14.93
N LEU A 130 4.92 -17.35 13.66
CA LEU A 130 6.06 -16.77 12.95
C LEU A 130 5.60 -15.58 12.10
N ALA A 131 6.26 -14.46 12.30
CA ALA A 131 6.21 -13.29 11.44
C ALA A 131 7.64 -12.83 11.18
N VAL A 132 8.03 -12.75 9.93
CA VAL A 132 9.35 -12.28 9.52
C VAL A 132 9.17 -10.97 8.79
N ALA A 133 9.92 -9.95 9.18
CA ALA A 133 9.87 -8.66 8.48
C ALA A 133 11.25 -8.14 8.14
N MET A 134 11.30 -7.39 7.06
CA MET A 134 12.41 -6.54 6.67
C MET A 134 11.95 -5.09 6.77
N TYR A 135 12.80 -4.23 7.27
CA TYR A 135 12.47 -2.81 7.38
C TYR A 135 13.63 -1.92 6.95
N PHE A 136 13.25 -0.77 6.39
CA PHE A 136 14.15 0.34 6.08
C PHE A 136 13.73 1.53 6.90
N ASN A 137 14.65 2.06 7.68
CA ASN A 137 14.43 3.20 8.56
C ASN A 137 15.32 4.36 8.14
N VAL A 138 14.72 5.53 8.02
CA VAL A 138 15.40 6.78 7.73
C VAL A 138 15.21 7.71 8.92
N ILE A 139 16.31 8.18 9.49
CA ILE A 139 16.32 9.12 10.62
C ILE A 139 16.50 10.52 10.06
N THR A 140 15.61 11.44 10.43
CA THR A 140 15.70 12.84 10.04
C THR A 140 16.58 13.62 11.03
N GLY A 141 17.49 14.43 10.52
CA GLY A 141 18.35 15.30 11.34
C GLY A 141 19.57 15.78 10.54
N HIS A 142 20.03 17.00 10.81
CA HIS A 142 21.23 17.56 10.16
C HIS A 142 22.53 16.80 10.51
N GLU A 143 22.49 15.98 11.55
CA GLU A 143 23.61 15.17 12.03
C GLU A 143 23.75 13.84 11.26
N PHE A 144 22.69 13.45 10.54
CA PHE A 144 22.64 12.20 9.79
C PHE A 144 22.73 12.47 8.29
N TRP A 145 23.61 11.75 7.63
CA TRP A 145 23.77 11.83 6.19
C TRP A 145 23.37 10.52 5.51
N ILE A 146 22.70 10.65 4.38
CA ILE A 146 22.31 9.52 3.52
C ILE A 146 23.40 9.27 2.49
N SER A 147 24.01 10.36 1.98
CA SER A 147 25.13 10.34 1.05
C SER A 147 26.36 10.86 1.74
N GLU A 148 27.51 10.24 1.50
CA GLU A 148 28.79 10.58 2.12
C GLU A 148 29.14 12.07 1.88
N PRO A 149 29.44 12.85 2.94
CA PRO A 149 29.78 14.25 2.78
C PRO A 149 31.12 14.41 2.03
N VAL A 150 31.18 15.39 1.16
CA VAL A 150 32.40 15.70 0.31
C VAL A 150 33.70 15.89 1.13
N ARG A 151 33.57 16.11 2.45
CA ARG A 151 34.68 16.27 3.37
C ARG A 151 35.54 15.02 3.53
N TYR A 152 35.00 13.83 3.28
CA TYR A 152 35.68 12.55 3.52
C TYR A 152 36.03 11.87 2.20
N PRO A 153 37.17 11.11 2.15
CA PRO A 153 37.53 10.30 0.99
C PRO A 153 36.40 9.28 0.69
N HIS A 154 36.11 9.05 -0.57
CA HIS A 154 35.10 8.04 -1.01
C HIS A 154 35.33 6.68 -0.34
N LYS A 155 34.28 6.11 0.23
CA LYS A 155 34.24 4.81 0.95
C LYS A 155 34.94 4.83 2.32
N TYR A 156 35.10 5.99 2.96
CA TYR A 156 35.63 6.04 4.32
C TYR A 156 34.66 5.44 5.34
N TYR A 157 33.36 5.64 5.14
CA TYR A 157 32.30 5.00 5.93
C TYR A 157 31.59 3.96 5.10
N GLY A 158 31.55 2.69 5.57
CA GLY A 158 30.86 1.59 4.89
C GLY A 158 29.33 1.66 4.94
N PHE A 159 28.77 2.47 5.87
CA PHE A 159 27.34 2.57 6.12
C PHE A 159 26.88 4.02 6.23
N SER A 160 25.69 4.32 5.69
CA SER A 160 25.03 5.62 5.88
C SER A 160 24.64 5.81 7.36
N SER A 161 24.79 7.01 7.90
CA SER A 161 24.35 7.30 9.27
C SER A 161 22.84 7.55 9.37
N GLY A 162 22.22 8.01 8.29
CA GLY A 162 20.81 8.39 8.25
C GLY A 162 19.86 7.30 7.77
N MET A 163 20.37 6.19 7.23
CA MET A 163 19.56 5.11 6.70
C MET A 163 20.00 3.77 7.29
N ARG A 164 19.06 2.97 7.77
CA ARG A 164 19.27 1.65 8.34
C ARG A 164 18.36 0.62 7.70
N ALA A 165 18.91 -0.52 7.38
CA ALA A 165 18.17 -1.72 7.04
C ALA A 165 18.17 -2.68 8.21
N GLY A 166 17.07 -3.38 8.42
CA GLY A 166 17.00 -4.36 9.49
C GLY A 166 16.02 -5.48 9.19
N ILE A 167 16.12 -6.50 10.02
CA ILE A 167 15.28 -7.70 9.96
C ILE A 167 14.61 -7.85 11.32
N SER A 168 13.38 -8.31 11.33
CA SER A 168 12.67 -8.65 12.56
C SER A 168 12.00 -10.01 12.44
N VAL A 169 11.93 -10.71 13.57
CA VAL A 169 11.23 -11.98 13.72
C VAL A 169 10.41 -11.93 14.99
N GLY A 170 9.16 -12.32 14.92
CA GLY A 170 8.27 -12.25 16.08
C GLY A 170 7.06 -13.15 15.99
N GLN A 171 6.20 -12.96 16.97
CA GLN A 171 4.94 -13.71 17.09
C GLN A 171 3.79 -12.72 17.27
N ARG A 172 2.58 -13.16 16.91
CA ARG A 172 1.40 -12.32 16.90
C ARG A 172 0.18 -13.05 17.41
N LEU A 173 -0.67 -12.31 18.09
CA LEU A 173 -2.00 -12.75 18.48
C LEU A 173 -3.03 -11.89 17.75
N ARG A 174 -3.84 -12.51 16.90
CA ARG A 174 -4.92 -11.85 16.15
C ARG A 174 -6.26 -12.12 16.84
N LEU A 175 -6.94 -11.06 17.20
CA LEU A 175 -8.25 -11.08 17.84
C LEU A 175 -9.29 -10.58 16.83
N HIS A 176 -10.22 -11.43 16.44
CA HIS A 176 -11.34 -11.05 15.59
C HIS A 176 -12.47 -10.46 16.46
N ILE A 177 -12.99 -9.32 16.06
CA ILE A 177 -14.13 -8.70 16.74
C ILE A 177 -15.41 -9.24 16.11
N PRO A 178 -16.30 -9.91 16.88
CA PRO A 178 -17.58 -10.41 16.39
C PRO A 178 -18.42 -9.31 15.75
N GLU A 179 -19.16 -9.64 14.70
CA GLU A 179 -19.96 -8.67 13.93
C GLU A 179 -20.90 -7.83 14.78
N ALA A 180 -21.54 -8.44 15.79
CA ALA A 180 -22.45 -7.76 16.71
C ALA A 180 -21.78 -6.65 17.56
N LYS A 181 -20.46 -6.70 17.75
CA LYS A 181 -19.68 -5.73 18.54
C LYS A 181 -18.78 -4.83 17.67
N ARG A 182 -18.81 -5.03 16.37
CA ARG A 182 -17.98 -4.32 15.40
C ARG A 182 -18.50 -2.88 15.22
N ARG A 183 -17.67 -1.89 15.52
CA ARG A 183 -17.99 -0.46 15.27
C ARG A 183 -17.12 0.10 14.14
N ILE A 184 -15.81 0.09 14.31
CA ILE A 184 -14.82 0.66 13.39
C ILE A 184 -13.78 -0.40 13.04
N PHE A 185 -13.36 -1.19 14.04
CA PHE A 185 -12.29 -2.16 13.89
C PHE A 185 -12.86 -3.56 13.72
N ARG A 186 -12.30 -4.27 12.75
CA ARG A 186 -12.63 -5.66 12.48
C ARG A 186 -11.75 -6.62 13.26
N GLU A 187 -10.48 -6.29 13.40
CA GLU A 187 -9.47 -7.13 14.03
C GLU A 187 -8.48 -6.28 14.81
N VAL A 188 -7.96 -6.85 15.89
CA VAL A 188 -6.85 -6.29 16.66
C VAL A 188 -5.75 -7.34 16.69
N ILE A 189 -4.52 -6.94 16.36
CA ILE A 189 -3.35 -7.80 16.40
C ILE A 189 -2.38 -7.22 17.42
N ILE A 190 -2.03 -8.03 18.40
CA ILE A 190 -0.97 -7.75 19.37
C ILE A 190 0.26 -8.51 18.91
N TYR A 191 1.40 -7.87 18.86
CA TYR A 191 2.63 -8.52 18.43
C TYR A 191 3.83 -8.07 19.23
N TYR A 192 4.82 -8.92 19.27
CA TYR A 192 6.18 -8.58 19.68
C TYR A 192 7.16 -9.11 18.63
N ASP A 193 8.21 -8.34 18.42
CA ASP A 193 9.25 -8.71 17.46
C ASP A 193 10.63 -8.48 18.06
N PHE A 194 11.55 -9.36 17.71
CA PHE A 194 12.98 -9.22 17.90
C PHE A 194 13.56 -8.60 16.65
N ASN A 195 14.19 -7.45 16.78
CA ASN A 195 14.69 -6.65 15.67
C ASN A 195 16.22 -6.55 15.75
N THR A 196 16.87 -6.60 14.60
CA THR A 196 18.28 -6.29 14.46
C THR A 196 18.52 -5.45 13.24
N CYS A 197 19.52 -4.59 13.27
CA CYS A 197 19.86 -3.73 12.14
C CYS A 197 21.22 -4.11 11.51
N ASP A 198 21.49 -3.55 10.34
CA ASP A 198 22.72 -3.75 9.58
C ASP A 198 23.98 -3.41 10.39
N LEU A 199 23.95 -2.32 11.16
CA LEU A 199 25.05 -1.90 12.00
C LEU A 199 25.30 -2.88 13.15
N ASP A 200 24.24 -3.38 13.78
CA ASP A 200 24.34 -4.35 14.88
C ASP A 200 24.95 -5.66 14.38
N ILE A 201 24.53 -6.14 13.20
CA ILE A 201 25.06 -7.34 12.55
C ILE A 201 26.55 -7.14 12.20
N ALA A 202 26.91 -5.98 11.63
CA ALA A 202 28.28 -5.67 11.29
C ALA A 202 29.17 -5.59 12.54
N SER A 203 28.68 -4.97 13.61
CA SER A 203 29.38 -4.87 14.91
C SER A 203 29.61 -6.25 15.51
N PHE A 204 28.63 -7.12 15.48
CA PHE A 204 28.76 -8.50 15.95
C PHE A 204 29.80 -9.30 15.14
N SER A 205 29.83 -9.12 13.81
CA SER A 205 30.79 -9.80 12.94
C SER A 205 32.24 -9.35 13.15
N THR A 206 32.43 -8.07 13.52
CA THR A 206 33.77 -7.47 13.62
C THR A 206 34.31 -7.50 15.04
N ASN A 207 33.46 -7.47 16.05
CA ASN A 207 33.86 -7.35 17.45
C ASN A 207 33.49 -8.57 18.28
N ARG A 208 34.49 -9.29 18.79
CA ARG A 208 34.32 -10.48 19.64
C ARG A 208 33.68 -10.22 21.01
N TYR A 209 33.62 -8.97 21.45
CA TYR A 209 33.08 -8.60 22.75
C TYR A 209 31.58 -8.29 22.70
N VAL A 210 30.96 -8.20 21.50
CA VAL A 210 29.55 -7.97 21.33
C VAL A 210 28.79 -9.29 21.47
N SER A 211 27.86 -9.35 22.40
CA SER A 211 26.98 -10.51 22.59
C SER A 211 25.78 -10.45 21.66
N LEU A 212 25.16 -11.61 21.40
CA LEU A 212 23.89 -11.68 20.66
C LEU A 212 22.78 -10.84 21.30
N TRP A 213 22.78 -10.70 22.61
CA TRP A 213 21.79 -9.89 23.33
C TRP A 213 21.97 -8.39 23.13
N ASP A 214 23.17 -7.93 22.79
CA ASP A 214 23.47 -6.52 22.55
C ASP A 214 22.98 -6.04 21.17
N ILE A 215 22.74 -6.99 20.24
CA ILE A 215 22.28 -6.70 18.88
C ILE A 215 20.79 -6.92 18.66
N ILE A 216 20.08 -7.46 19.66
CA ILE A 216 18.66 -7.76 19.56
C ILE A 216 17.85 -6.69 20.32
N ASN A 217 17.04 -5.97 19.59
CA ASN A 217 16.09 -5.01 20.14
C ASN A 217 14.69 -5.60 20.16
N ILE A 218 13.98 -5.46 21.28
CA ILE A 218 12.60 -5.94 21.40
C ILE A 218 11.65 -4.79 21.08
N SER A 219 10.63 -5.07 20.28
CA SER A 219 9.50 -4.17 20.04
C SER A 219 8.18 -4.81 20.43
N LEU A 220 7.25 -3.97 20.86
CA LEU A 220 5.87 -4.33 21.13
C LEU A 220 4.96 -3.47 20.28
N GLY A 221 3.90 -4.05 19.71
CA GLY A 221 2.99 -3.25 18.91
C GLY A 221 1.58 -3.79 18.84
N LEU A 222 0.74 -2.90 18.36
CA LEU A 222 -0.68 -3.13 18.12
C LEU A 222 -1.00 -2.76 16.68
N LYS A 223 -1.79 -3.57 16.01
CA LYS A 223 -2.33 -3.27 14.68
C LYS A 223 -3.85 -3.37 14.73
N TRP A 224 -4.53 -2.41 14.19
CA TRP A 224 -5.98 -2.38 14.06
C TRP A 224 -6.36 -2.44 12.59
N THR A 225 -7.17 -3.40 12.22
CA THR A 225 -7.72 -3.48 10.86
C THR A 225 -9.07 -2.80 10.83
N VAL A 226 -9.21 -1.80 9.95
CA VAL A 226 -10.43 -1.04 9.68
C VAL A 226 -11.06 -1.63 8.44
N PHE A 227 -12.35 -2.01 8.48
CA PHE A 227 -13.19 -2.53 7.37
C PHE A 227 -12.59 -3.63 6.49
#